data_ba08746e5620559cc90b928ba4c1a104
#
_entry.id   ba08746e5620559cc90b928ba4c1a104
#
_cell.length_a   1.000
_cell.length_b   1.000
_cell.length_c   1.000
_cell.angle_alpha   90.00
_cell.angle_beta   90.00
_cell.angle_gamma   90.00
#
_symmetry.space_group_name_H-M   'P 1'
#
loop_
_entity.id
_entity.type
_entity.pdbx_description
1 polymer ?
#
loop_
_entity_poly.entity_id
_entity_poly.type
_entity_poly.pdbx_seq_one_letter_code
_entity_poly.pdbx_strand_id
1 'polypeptide(L)'
;MSGGTTQMCAFGRAMMSSPKLLLLDEPSAGLAPVVVQQVFELVKRIRAAGLTVLIVEQNVQQVLRVVDRAYLLEAGTIRAAGTAAELAASDTIKQAYLGV
;
A
#
# COMPACT_ATOMS: atom_id res chain seq x y z
N MET A 1 -6.06 22.05 -5.82
CA MET A 1 -6.01 20.64 -6.22
C MET A 1 -6.34 19.76 -5.03
N SER A 2 -7.13 18.69 -5.23
CA SER A 2 -7.39 17.73 -4.16
C SER A 2 -6.13 16.92 -3.82
N GLY A 3 -6.07 16.35 -2.60
CA GLY A 3 -4.96 15.49 -2.21
C GLY A 3 -4.77 14.30 -3.15
N GLY A 4 -5.88 13.69 -3.64
CA GLY A 4 -5.81 12.58 -4.57
C GLY A 4 -5.23 12.96 -5.92
N THR A 5 -5.57 14.13 -6.44
CA THR A 5 -5.02 14.64 -7.72
C THR A 5 -3.52 14.90 -7.58
N THR A 6 -3.09 15.49 -6.45
CA THR A 6 -1.68 15.73 -6.17
C THR A 6 -0.90 14.42 -6.13
N GLN A 7 -1.45 13.38 -5.50
CA GLN A 7 -0.84 12.07 -5.39
C GLN A 7 -0.67 11.42 -6.77
N MET A 8 -1.70 11.49 -7.62
CA MET A 8 -1.64 10.95 -8.98
C MET A 8 -0.59 11.65 -9.84
N CYS A 9 -0.42 12.97 -9.69
CA CYS A 9 0.64 13.70 -10.37
C CYS A 9 2.03 13.22 -9.93
N ALA A 10 2.20 12.96 -8.63
CA ALA A 10 3.46 12.43 -8.10
C ALA A 10 3.77 11.05 -8.68
N PHE A 11 2.78 10.16 -8.79
CA PHE A 11 2.95 8.86 -9.44
C PHE A 11 3.36 9.02 -10.91
N GLY A 12 2.70 9.92 -11.64
CA GLY A 12 3.02 10.17 -13.04
C GLY A 12 4.47 10.62 -13.24
N ARG A 13 4.96 11.51 -12.40
CA ARG A 13 6.36 11.96 -12.44
C ARG A 13 7.32 10.83 -12.13
N ALA A 14 7.04 10.02 -11.12
CA ALA A 14 7.87 8.88 -10.78
C ALA A 14 7.97 7.89 -11.94
N MET A 15 6.85 7.59 -12.61
CA MET A 15 6.83 6.69 -13.76
C MET A 15 7.61 7.24 -14.95
N MET A 16 7.59 8.54 -15.17
CA MET A 16 8.34 9.18 -16.26
C MET A 16 9.84 9.06 -16.08
N SER A 17 10.34 8.92 -14.86
CA SER A 17 11.76 8.70 -14.60
C SER A 17 12.20 7.25 -14.78
N SER A 18 11.28 6.34 -15.11
CA SER A 18 11.52 4.90 -15.31
C SER A 18 12.28 4.25 -14.14
N PRO A 19 11.80 4.37 -12.91
CA PRO A 19 12.49 3.84 -11.75
C PRO A 19 12.48 2.32 -11.73
N LYS A 20 13.48 1.71 -11.09
CA LYS A 20 13.50 0.27 -10.81
C LYS A 20 12.75 -0.04 -9.52
N LEU A 21 12.72 0.90 -8.59
CA LEU A 21 12.06 0.80 -7.30
C LEU A 21 11.28 2.08 -7.06
N LEU A 22 10.01 1.93 -6.70
CA LEU A 22 9.16 3.04 -6.30
C LEU A 22 8.86 2.91 -4.81
N LEU A 23 9.18 3.95 -4.05
CA LEU A 23 8.89 4.03 -2.62
C LEU A 23 7.71 4.96 -2.39
N LEU A 24 6.67 4.45 -1.74
CA LEU A 24 5.46 5.20 -1.41
C LEU A 24 5.29 5.23 0.11
N ASP A 25 5.29 6.44 0.68
CA ASP A 25 5.13 6.63 2.12
C ASP A 25 3.73 7.17 2.41
N GLU A 26 2.90 6.33 3.01
CA GLU A 26 1.51 6.62 3.38
C GLU A 26 0.71 7.26 2.23
N PRO A 27 0.65 6.62 1.05
CA PRO A 27 0.02 7.23 -0.12
C PRO A 27 -1.47 7.49 0.05
N SER A 28 -2.16 6.85 1.01
CA SER A 28 -3.59 7.04 1.24
C SER A 28 -3.89 8.05 2.35
N ALA A 29 -2.87 8.61 3.01
CA ALA A 29 -3.07 9.49 4.16
C ALA A 29 -3.87 10.74 3.79
N GLY A 30 -4.94 11.03 4.56
CA GLY A 30 -5.77 12.22 4.37
C GLY A 30 -6.68 12.19 3.15
N LEU A 31 -6.79 11.07 2.44
CA LEU A 31 -7.60 10.97 1.24
C LEU A 31 -8.99 10.39 1.53
N ALA A 32 -9.98 10.82 0.73
CA ALA A 32 -11.33 10.24 0.78
C ALA A 32 -11.31 8.78 0.34
N PRO A 33 -12.23 7.92 0.87
CA PRO A 33 -12.21 6.48 0.57
C PRO A 33 -12.21 6.13 -0.92
N VAL A 34 -12.97 6.85 -1.74
CA VAL A 34 -13.01 6.57 -3.19
C VAL A 34 -11.65 6.87 -3.84
N VAL A 35 -10.96 7.90 -3.36
CA VAL A 35 -9.63 8.26 -3.86
C VAL A 35 -8.58 7.25 -3.40
N VAL A 36 -8.71 6.73 -2.17
CA VAL A 36 -7.86 5.67 -1.67
C VAL A 36 -7.90 4.45 -2.59
N GLN A 37 -9.10 4.03 -3.00
CA GLN A 37 -9.24 2.93 -3.95
C GLN A 37 -8.54 3.20 -5.28
N GLN A 38 -8.65 4.42 -5.80
CA GLN A 38 -7.98 4.81 -7.04
C GLN A 38 -6.45 4.75 -6.91
N VAL A 39 -5.92 5.20 -5.79
CA VAL A 39 -4.47 5.15 -5.52
C VAL A 39 -3.97 3.70 -5.49
N PHE A 40 -4.65 2.81 -4.79
CA PHE A 40 -4.24 1.41 -4.71
C PHE A 40 -4.43 0.66 -6.04
N GLU A 41 -5.44 1.01 -6.83
CA GLU A 41 -5.57 0.48 -8.20
C GLU A 41 -4.40 0.90 -9.08
N LEU A 42 -3.94 2.15 -8.95
CA LEU A 42 -2.76 2.63 -9.66
C LEU A 42 -1.51 1.87 -9.23
N VAL A 43 -1.36 1.59 -7.93
CA VAL A 43 -0.24 0.79 -7.40
C VAL A 43 -0.23 -0.61 -8.03
N LYS A 44 -1.40 -1.25 -8.15
CA LYS A 44 -1.51 -2.55 -8.83
C LYS A 44 -1.01 -2.50 -10.26
N ARG A 45 -1.37 -1.45 -11.00
CA ARG A 45 -0.95 -1.27 -12.40
C ARG A 45 0.55 -1.07 -12.50
N ILE A 46 1.12 -0.29 -11.61
CA ILE A 46 2.57 -0.04 -11.56
C ILE A 46 3.31 -1.36 -11.31
N ARG A 47 2.84 -2.14 -10.36
CA ARG A 47 3.43 -3.45 -10.05
C ARG A 47 3.31 -4.40 -11.25
N ALA A 48 2.15 -4.43 -11.89
CA ALA A 48 1.92 -5.27 -13.07
C ALA A 48 2.82 -4.89 -14.24
N ALA A 49 3.23 -3.63 -14.32
CA ALA A 49 4.17 -3.14 -15.33
C ALA A 49 5.63 -3.54 -15.05
N GLY A 50 5.89 -4.26 -13.97
CA GLY A 50 7.21 -4.80 -13.66
C GLY A 50 8.05 -4.00 -12.67
N LEU A 51 7.49 -2.94 -12.07
CA LEU A 51 8.21 -2.19 -11.04
C LEU A 51 8.13 -2.90 -9.70
N THR A 52 9.22 -2.79 -8.92
CA THR A 52 9.21 -3.15 -7.50
C THR A 52 8.67 -1.96 -6.72
N VAL A 53 7.68 -2.20 -5.88
CA VAL A 53 7.05 -1.15 -5.09
C VAL A 53 7.19 -1.48 -3.62
N LEU A 54 7.68 -0.51 -2.84
CA LEU A 54 7.70 -0.58 -1.38
C LEU A 54 6.72 0.45 -0.85
N ILE A 55 5.72 0.00 -0.11
CA ILE A 55 4.68 0.86 0.46
C ILE A 55 4.77 0.86 1.97
N VAL A 56 4.81 2.05 2.57
CA VAL A 56 4.62 2.23 4.01
C VAL A 56 3.21 2.77 4.20
N GLU A 57 2.35 2.04 4.93
CA GLU A 57 0.94 2.37 5.02
C GLU A 57 0.35 1.94 6.36
N GLN A 58 -0.63 2.67 6.87
CA GLN A 58 -1.39 2.32 8.06
C GLN A 58 -2.67 1.55 7.73
N ASN A 59 -3.15 1.65 6.51
CA ASN A 59 -4.37 0.96 6.07
C ASN A 59 -4.06 -0.49 5.71
N VAL A 60 -4.04 -1.36 6.72
CA VAL A 60 -3.66 -2.76 6.57
C VAL A 60 -4.56 -3.50 5.57
N GLN A 61 -5.87 -3.26 5.63
CA GLN A 61 -6.82 -3.93 4.76
C GLN A 61 -6.53 -3.65 3.28
N GLN A 62 -6.28 -2.39 2.94
CA GLN A 62 -5.98 -2.01 1.56
C GLN A 62 -4.62 -2.53 1.10
N VAL A 63 -3.61 -2.42 1.95
CA VAL A 63 -2.26 -2.88 1.63
C VAL A 63 -2.25 -4.38 1.31
N LEU A 64 -2.92 -5.19 2.13
CA LEU A 64 -2.92 -6.64 1.94
C LEU A 64 -3.59 -7.08 0.63
N ARG A 65 -4.40 -6.21 0.02
CA ARG A 65 -5.03 -6.49 -1.28
C ARG A 65 -4.10 -6.28 -2.47
N VAL A 66 -3.01 -5.53 -2.29
CA VAL A 66 -2.18 -5.09 -3.43
C VAL A 66 -0.72 -5.53 -3.33
N VAL A 67 -0.28 -6.04 -2.17
CA VAL A 67 1.12 -6.43 -1.97
C VAL A 67 1.30 -7.94 -2.07
N ASP A 68 2.52 -8.37 -2.36
CA ASP A 68 2.90 -9.78 -2.35
C ASP A 68 3.30 -10.22 -0.95
N ARG A 69 4.05 -9.39 -0.24
CA ARG A 69 4.53 -9.64 1.12
C ARG A 69 4.39 -8.37 1.96
N ALA A 70 4.25 -8.55 3.26
CA ALA A 70 4.16 -7.42 4.16
C ALA A 70 4.87 -7.70 5.49
N TYR A 71 5.27 -6.63 6.13
CA TYR A 71 5.81 -6.62 7.49
C TYR A 71 4.94 -5.70 8.32
N LEU A 72 4.43 -6.20 9.44
CA LEU A 72 3.64 -5.42 10.36
C LEU A 72 4.53 -4.94 11.49
N LEU A 73 4.62 -3.61 11.66
CA LEU A 73 5.42 -3.00 12.71
C LEU A 73 4.53 -2.36 13.77
N GLU A 74 4.89 -2.58 15.04
CA GLU A 74 4.30 -1.89 16.18
C GLU A 74 5.41 -1.42 17.10
N ALA A 75 5.40 -0.15 17.47
CA ALA A 75 6.39 0.46 18.36
C ALA A 75 7.84 0.14 17.93
N GLY A 76 8.10 0.18 16.63
CA GLY A 76 9.42 -0.08 16.07
C GLY A 76 9.84 -1.55 16.03
N THR A 77 8.93 -2.47 16.34
CA THR A 77 9.20 -3.91 16.35
C THR A 77 8.37 -4.62 15.29
N ILE A 78 8.97 -5.56 14.58
CA ILE A 78 8.23 -6.41 13.63
C ILE A 78 7.38 -7.39 14.42
N ARG A 79 6.05 -7.29 14.28
CA ARG A 79 5.08 -8.16 14.96
C ARG A 79 4.67 -9.33 14.11
N ALA A 80 4.66 -9.16 12.80
CA ALA A 80 4.29 -10.22 11.86
C ALA A 80 4.97 -9.95 10.52
N ALA A 81 5.24 -11.02 9.80
CA ALA A 81 5.80 -10.96 8.45
C ALA A 81 5.34 -12.18 7.67
N GLY A 82 5.12 -12.01 6.38
CA GLY A 82 4.72 -13.11 5.52
C GLY A 82 4.11 -12.64 4.22
N THR A 83 3.53 -13.57 3.48
CA THR A 83 2.78 -13.23 2.28
C THR A 83 1.49 -12.52 2.66
N ALA A 84 0.93 -11.75 1.71
CA ALA A 84 -0.34 -11.08 1.93
C ALA A 84 -1.44 -12.10 2.28
N ALA A 85 -1.46 -13.26 1.63
CA ALA A 85 -2.43 -14.31 1.90
C ALA A 85 -2.30 -14.88 3.32
N GLU A 86 -1.08 -15.11 3.77
CA GLU A 86 -0.82 -15.60 5.13
C GLU A 86 -1.30 -14.60 6.19
N LEU A 87 -0.98 -13.32 6.00
CA LEU A 87 -1.38 -12.29 6.95
C LEU A 87 -2.88 -12.06 6.95
N ALA A 88 -3.52 -12.08 5.78
CA ALA A 88 -4.97 -11.93 5.67
C ALA A 88 -5.73 -13.10 6.30
N ALA A 89 -5.14 -14.29 6.33
CA ALA A 89 -5.73 -15.47 6.95
C ALA A 89 -5.47 -15.56 8.46
N SER A 90 -4.57 -14.76 9.00
CA SER A 90 -4.24 -14.77 10.44
C SER A 90 -5.39 -14.24 11.28
N ASP A 91 -5.85 -15.02 12.26
CA ASP A 91 -6.90 -14.57 13.18
C ASP A 91 -6.46 -13.35 13.99
N THR A 92 -5.21 -13.32 14.41
CA THR A 92 -4.65 -12.18 15.15
C THR A 92 -4.73 -10.89 14.32
N ILE A 93 -4.34 -10.97 13.05
CA ILE A 93 -4.38 -9.81 12.14
C ILE A 93 -5.83 -9.41 11.87
N LYS A 94 -6.72 -10.37 11.61
CA LYS A 94 -8.14 -10.10 11.39
C LYS A 94 -8.76 -9.35 12.56
N GLN A 95 -8.52 -9.81 13.78
CA GLN A 95 -9.09 -9.19 14.98
C GLN A 95 -8.51 -7.80 15.24
N ALA A 96 -7.21 -7.64 15.06
CA ALA A 96 -6.54 -6.38 15.38
C ALA A 96 -6.71 -5.29 14.32
N TYR A 97 -6.76 -5.66 13.04
CA TYR A 97 -6.63 -4.69 11.94
C TYR A 97 -7.71 -4.79 10.87
N LEU A 98 -8.39 -5.92 10.71
CA LEU A 98 -9.36 -6.11 9.63
C LEU A 98 -10.83 -6.06 10.10
N GLY A 99 -11.06 -5.91 11.40
CA GLY A 99 -12.39 -5.73 11.94
C GLY A 99 -13.29 -6.98 11.90
N VAL A 100 -12.71 -8.16 11.86
CA VAL A 100 -13.45 -9.42 11.82
C VAL A 100 -13.10 -10.33 12.96
#